data_78bf569d591a7d8dacb39954ed99b8e6
#
_entry.id   78bf569d591a7d8dacb39954ed99b8e6
#
_cell.length_a   1.000
_cell.length_b   1.000
_cell.length_c   1.000
_cell.angle_alpha   90.00
_cell.angle_beta   90.00
_cell.angle_gamma   90.00
#
_symmetry.space_group_name_H-M   'P 1'
#
loop_
_entity.id
_entity.type
_entity.pdbx_description
1 polymer ?
#
loop_
_entity_poly.entity_id
_entity_poly.type
_entity_poly.pdbx_seq_one_letter_code
_entity_poly.pdbx_strand_id
1 'polypeptide(L)'
;MMPSELISIDGDEHFLTERYDRKNGKKIHTQTLAAMNPNARNYEDLMTVIDKLNISYKEKEETFRRTVFNILATNVDAHIRNFSFMMEENGVWHITPAYDLTFSCFNPGNKFDPAHYLRIGGKTVDIGYEDLVEFGRKFSITNPNEIIQSTAECVAQFRPAAQEIGVDSYWIDKIEEHFAEMSPKMLPMLNGYKPLSFDYIIEEKGIIVKNLHWTEMGNGAMRLEAELNGTPFRATFAKKSKEYPAIMENGGIKMPFEKQKEYVERLFLPRMTS
;
A
#
# COMPACT_ATOMS: atom_id res chain seq x y z
N MET A 1 16.13 0.25 -2.88
CA MET A 1 16.22 1.25 -3.96
C MET A 1 17.63 1.83 -3.95
N MET A 2 18.15 2.31 -5.08
CA MET A 2 19.44 3.03 -5.10
C MET A 2 19.31 4.38 -4.39
N PRO A 3 20.44 4.95 -3.90
CA PRO A 3 20.46 6.33 -3.41
C PRO A 3 19.90 7.28 -4.46
N SER A 4 19.02 8.15 -4.03
CA SER A 4 18.32 9.09 -4.91
C SER A 4 18.14 10.43 -4.18
N GLU A 5 18.15 11.52 -4.92
CA GLU A 5 17.97 12.87 -4.42
C GLU A 5 17.22 13.75 -5.41
N LEU A 6 16.64 14.83 -4.92
CA LEU A 6 16.13 15.91 -5.74
C LEU A 6 17.22 16.98 -5.86
N ILE A 7 17.48 17.44 -7.09
CA ILE A 7 18.42 18.51 -7.37
C ILE A 7 17.69 19.63 -8.12
N SER A 8 17.98 20.89 -7.75
CA SER A 8 17.41 22.04 -8.44
C SER A 8 18.42 22.57 -9.46
N ILE A 9 18.03 22.67 -10.73
CA ILE A 9 18.84 23.22 -11.82
C ILE A 9 17.99 24.27 -12.54
N ASP A 10 18.48 25.50 -12.60
CA ASP A 10 17.81 26.63 -13.25
C ASP A 10 16.35 26.88 -12.77
N GLY A 11 16.05 26.48 -11.53
CA GLY A 11 14.72 26.63 -10.91
C GLY A 11 13.78 25.44 -11.12
N ASP A 12 14.18 24.43 -11.86
CA ASP A 12 13.44 23.18 -12.03
C ASP A 12 13.99 22.07 -11.12
N GLU A 13 13.11 21.28 -10.55
CA GLU A 13 13.46 20.12 -9.72
C GLU A 13 13.66 18.86 -10.57
N HIS A 14 14.79 18.20 -10.37
CA HIS A 14 15.16 16.98 -11.09
C HIS A 14 15.41 15.83 -10.13
N PHE A 15 14.97 14.64 -10.52
CA PHE A 15 15.26 13.40 -9.81
C PHE A 15 16.59 12.81 -10.29
N LEU A 16 17.53 12.68 -9.36
CA LEU A 16 18.83 12.05 -9.59
C LEU A 16 18.91 10.73 -8.85
N THR A 17 19.35 9.67 -9.51
CA THR A 17 19.58 8.37 -8.89
C THR A 17 20.85 7.71 -9.38
N GLU A 18 21.53 6.99 -8.49
CA GLU A 18 22.70 6.19 -8.85
C GLU A 18 22.29 5.00 -9.72
N ARG A 19 23.10 4.68 -10.72
CA ARG A 19 22.85 3.54 -11.61
C ARG A 19 23.34 2.23 -10.98
N TYR A 20 22.45 1.28 -10.74
CA TYR A 20 22.78 -0.06 -10.24
C TYR A 20 23.46 -0.96 -11.29
N ASP A 21 23.25 -0.67 -12.58
CA ASP A 21 23.77 -1.45 -13.70
C ASP A 21 25.21 -1.05 -14.13
N ARG A 22 25.89 -0.29 -13.27
CA ARG A 22 27.27 0.15 -13.47
C ARG A 22 28.10 -0.08 -12.20
N LYS A 23 29.28 -0.65 -12.36
CA LYS A 23 30.26 -0.81 -11.28
C LYS A 23 31.65 -0.58 -11.84
N ASN A 24 32.39 0.38 -11.28
CA ASN A 24 33.76 0.70 -11.72
C ASN A 24 33.86 0.95 -13.23
N GLY A 25 32.91 1.66 -13.83
CA GLY A 25 32.86 1.94 -15.26
C GLY A 25 32.40 0.77 -16.15
N LYS A 26 32.22 -0.43 -15.59
CA LYS A 26 31.76 -1.62 -16.33
C LYS A 26 30.23 -1.75 -16.26
N LYS A 27 29.63 -2.31 -17.29
CA LYS A 27 28.22 -2.69 -17.31
C LYS A 27 28.03 -4.01 -16.56
N ILE A 28 27.02 -4.07 -15.68
CA ILE A 28 26.55 -5.33 -15.11
C ILE A 28 25.47 -5.87 -16.05
N HIS A 29 25.53 -7.17 -16.34
CA HIS A 29 24.48 -7.81 -17.15
C HIS A 29 23.13 -7.71 -16.44
N THR A 30 22.15 -7.15 -17.11
CA THR A 30 20.83 -6.90 -16.53
C THR A 30 19.74 -7.22 -17.53
N GLN A 31 18.69 -7.91 -17.10
CA GLN A 31 17.49 -8.22 -17.90
C GLN A 31 16.23 -7.93 -17.12
N THR A 32 15.23 -7.37 -17.80
CA THR A 32 13.89 -7.17 -17.20
C THR A 32 13.10 -8.48 -17.19
N LEU A 33 12.06 -8.55 -16.36
CA LEU A 33 11.08 -9.64 -16.43
C LEU A 33 10.48 -9.75 -17.84
N ALA A 34 10.25 -8.62 -18.52
CA ALA A 34 9.77 -8.61 -19.90
C ALA A 34 10.71 -9.31 -20.89
N ALA A 35 12.03 -9.22 -20.68
CA ALA A 35 13.01 -9.91 -21.52
C ALA A 35 13.09 -11.41 -21.20
N MET A 36 12.94 -11.80 -19.93
CA MET A 36 12.99 -13.20 -19.49
C MET A 36 11.68 -13.95 -19.74
N ASN A 37 10.55 -13.30 -19.49
CA ASN A 37 9.20 -13.84 -19.71
C ASN A 37 8.27 -12.76 -20.30
N PRO A 38 8.27 -12.56 -21.62
CA PRO A 38 7.45 -11.53 -22.27
C PRO A 38 5.93 -11.79 -22.12
N ASN A 39 5.55 -13.00 -21.73
CA ASN A 39 4.16 -13.39 -21.49
C ASN A 39 3.73 -13.26 -20.03
N ALA A 40 4.58 -12.80 -19.12
CA ALA A 40 4.22 -12.59 -17.74
C ALA A 40 3.07 -11.57 -17.62
N ARG A 41 2.09 -11.90 -16.76
CA ARG A 41 0.87 -11.08 -16.53
C ARG A 41 0.51 -10.96 -15.06
N ASN A 42 1.23 -11.62 -14.19
CA ASN A 42 0.94 -11.68 -12.76
C ASN A 42 2.24 -11.74 -11.95
N TYR A 43 2.12 -11.48 -10.65
CA TYR A 43 3.25 -11.56 -9.73
C TYR A 43 3.71 -13.01 -9.51
N GLU A 44 2.84 -13.99 -9.76
CA GLU A 44 3.21 -15.40 -9.75
C GLU A 44 4.23 -15.74 -10.84
N ASP A 45 4.12 -15.12 -12.01
CA ASP A 45 5.11 -15.27 -13.08
C ASP A 45 6.48 -14.71 -12.67
N LEU A 46 6.51 -13.56 -11.98
CA LEU A 46 7.72 -12.98 -11.41
C LEU A 46 8.38 -13.93 -10.41
N MET A 47 7.62 -14.44 -9.44
CA MET A 47 8.13 -15.36 -8.42
C MET A 47 8.63 -16.68 -9.05
N THR A 48 7.96 -17.14 -10.10
CA THR A 48 8.39 -18.33 -10.86
C THR A 48 9.74 -18.11 -11.55
N VAL A 49 10.02 -16.92 -12.08
CA VAL A 49 11.33 -16.57 -12.65
C VAL A 49 12.39 -16.54 -11.55
N ILE A 50 12.10 -15.98 -10.38
CA ILE A 50 12.99 -15.97 -9.21
C ILE A 50 13.38 -17.38 -8.83
N ASP A 51 12.42 -18.31 -8.74
CA ASP A 51 12.68 -19.72 -8.41
C ASP A 51 13.54 -20.42 -9.49
N LYS A 52 13.26 -20.18 -10.77
CA LYS A 52 14.03 -20.75 -11.89
C LYS A 52 15.47 -20.25 -11.95
N LEU A 53 15.71 -19.01 -11.55
CA LEU A 53 17.04 -18.42 -11.49
C LEU A 53 17.81 -18.79 -10.20
N ASN A 54 17.21 -19.58 -9.30
CA ASN A 54 17.76 -19.93 -7.98
C ASN A 54 18.19 -18.69 -7.17
N ILE A 55 17.43 -17.61 -7.28
CA ILE A 55 17.68 -16.39 -6.50
C ILE A 55 17.47 -16.68 -5.02
N SER A 56 18.27 -16.06 -4.15
CA SER A 56 18.26 -16.33 -2.72
C SER A 56 16.88 -16.11 -2.09
N TYR A 57 16.60 -16.89 -1.03
CA TYR A 57 15.34 -16.75 -0.29
C TYR A 57 15.14 -15.32 0.24
N LYS A 58 16.20 -14.67 0.71
CA LYS A 58 16.16 -13.27 1.19
C LYS A 58 15.69 -12.30 0.09
N GLU A 59 16.14 -12.49 -1.13
CA GLU A 59 15.73 -11.65 -2.26
C GLU A 59 14.32 -11.99 -2.76
N LYS A 60 13.93 -13.26 -2.64
CA LYS A 60 12.55 -13.71 -2.90
C LYS A 60 11.59 -13.06 -1.90
N GLU A 61 11.93 -13.03 -0.62
CA GLU A 61 11.16 -12.33 0.42
C GLU A 61 11.09 -10.82 0.15
N GLU A 62 12.21 -10.20 -0.25
CA GLU A 62 12.25 -8.80 -0.64
C GLU A 62 11.34 -8.52 -1.86
N THR A 63 11.26 -9.44 -2.82
CA THR A 63 10.32 -9.32 -3.97
C THR A 63 8.87 -9.39 -3.51
N PHE A 64 8.56 -10.25 -2.55
CA PHE A 64 7.24 -10.29 -1.94
C PHE A 64 6.92 -8.97 -1.24
N ARG A 65 7.85 -8.40 -0.47
CA ARG A 65 7.70 -7.07 0.17
C ARG A 65 7.42 -5.96 -0.85
N ARG A 66 8.13 -5.94 -1.99
CA ARG A 66 7.90 -4.99 -3.09
C ARG A 66 6.53 -5.18 -3.73
N THR A 67 6.08 -6.42 -3.87
CA THR A 67 4.73 -6.73 -4.36
C THR A 67 3.68 -6.16 -3.41
N VAL A 68 3.81 -6.43 -2.12
CA VAL A 68 2.93 -5.87 -1.07
C VAL A 68 2.95 -4.34 -1.11
N PHE A 69 4.12 -3.72 -1.21
CA PHE A 69 4.25 -2.27 -1.31
C PHE A 69 3.52 -1.71 -2.55
N ASN A 70 3.68 -2.31 -3.72
CA ASN A 70 3.01 -1.87 -4.93
C ASN A 70 1.48 -1.91 -4.80
N ILE A 71 0.94 -2.92 -4.10
CA ILE A 71 -0.50 -3.00 -3.85
C ILE A 71 -0.94 -1.92 -2.86
N LEU A 72 -0.26 -1.81 -1.71
CA LEU A 72 -0.64 -0.89 -0.63
C LEU A 72 -0.44 0.59 -1.00
N ALA A 73 0.66 0.91 -1.70
CA ALA A 73 0.98 2.25 -2.16
C ALA A 73 0.32 2.60 -3.51
N THR A 74 -0.53 1.72 -4.03
CA THR A 74 -1.28 1.89 -5.28
C THR A 74 -0.37 2.24 -6.47
N ASN A 75 0.75 1.52 -6.58
CA ASN A 75 1.56 1.52 -7.79
C ASN A 75 0.91 0.60 -8.82
N VAL A 76 -0.15 1.06 -9.46
CA VAL A 76 -0.95 0.26 -10.41
C VAL A 76 -0.20 -0.01 -11.73
N ASP A 77 0.76 0.85 -12.09
CA ASP A 77 1.59 0.71 -13.30
C ASP A 77 2.84 -0.17 -13.08
N ALA A 78 2.90 -0.93 -12.00
CA ALA A 78 3.97 -1.89 -11.76
C ALA A 78 3.92 -3.02 -12.80
N HIS A 79 4.48 -2.77 -13.99
CA HIS A 79 4.48 -3.69 -15.12
C HIS A 79 5.77 -4.52 -15.24
N ILE A 80 5.82 -5.47 -16.16
CA ILE A 80 6.93 -6.43 -16.34
C ILE A 80 8.30 -5.80 -16.68
N ARG A 81 8.37 -4.51 -17.02
CA ARG A 81 9.63 -3.79 -17.22
C ARG A 81 10.16 -3.14 -15.95
N ASN A 82 9.34 -3.06 -14.89
CA ASN A 82 9.70 -2.47 -13.59
C ASN A 82 10.40 -3.48 -12.67
N PHE A 83 10.51 -4.74 -13.10
CA PHE A 83 11.24 -5.79 -12.41
C PHE A 83 12.42 -6.24 -13.24
N SER A 84 13.61 -6.16 -12.68
CA SER A 84 14.84 -6.54 -13.35
C SER A 84 15.70 -7.46 -12.49
N PHE A 85 16.54 -8.21 -13.16
CA PHE A 85 17.51 -9.14 -12.60
C PHE A 85 18.88 -8.76 -13.11
N MET A 86 19.90 -8.92 -12.27
CA MET A 86 21.28 -8.71 -12.62
C MET A 86 22.08 -10.00 -12.40
N MET A 87 23.07 -10.22 -13.23
CA MET A 87 23.92 -11.40 -13.16
C MET A 87 25.36 -10.99 -12.88
N GLU A 88 25.96 -11.63 -11.87
CA GLU A 88 27.37 -11.51 -11.59
C GLU A 88 28.23 -12.23 -12.65
N GLU A 89 29.53 -11.94 -12.67
CA GLU A 89 30.47 -12.58 -13.61
C GLU A 89 30.55 -14.12 -13.45
N ASN A 90 30.25 -14.63 -12.25
CA ASN A 90 30.19 -16.06 -11.94
C ASN A 90 28.87 -16.74 -12.36
N GLY A 91 27.93 -15.99 -12.96
CA GLY A 91 26.63 -16.49 -13.41
C GLY A 91 25.53 -16.51 -12.36
N VAL A 92 25.78 -16.01 -11.14
CA VAL A 92 24.77 -15.93 -10.09
C VAL A 92 23.83 -14.76 -10.38
N TRP A 93 22.52 -15.04 -10.31
CA TRP A 93 21.48 -14.06 -10.52
C TRP A 93 20.97 -13.46 -9.22
N HIS A 94 20.65 -12.16 -9.27
CA HIS A 94 20.11 -11.37 -8.18
C HIS A 94 18.93 -10.54 -8.67
N ILE A 95 18.02 -10.12 -7.78
CA ILE A 95 17.11 -9.04 -8.10
C ILE A 95 17.86 -7.70 -8.13
N THR A 96 17.46 -6.78 -8.99
CA THR A 96 18.00 -5.41 -8.95
C THR A 96 17.46 -4.63 -7.76
N PRO A 97 18.10 -3.54 -7.33
CA PRO A 97 17.43 -2.53 -6.52
C PRO A 97 16.10 -2.14 -7.11
N ALA A 98 15.11 -1.85 -6.27
CA ALA A 98 13.79 -1.41 -6.72
C ALA A 98 13.89 -0.04 -7.43
N TYR A 99 13.09 0.16 -8.45
CA TYR A 99 12.95 1.40 -9.20
C TYR A 99 11.51 1.55 -9.68
N ASP A 100 11.14 2.74 -10.09
CA ASP A 100 9.79 3.07 -10.58
C ASP A 100 8.69 2.72 -9.56
N LEU A 101 8.96 3.09 -8.29
CA LEU A 101 8.02 2.97 -7.19
C LEU A 101 7.27 4.30 -7.07
N THR A 102 6.07 4.34 -7.63
CA THR A 102 5.27 5.57 -7.74
C THR A 102 3.84 5.33 -7.32
N PHE A 103 3.17 6.37 -6.85
CA PHE A 103 1.72 6.39 -6.80
C PHE A 103 1.21 6.68 -8.22
N SER A 104 0.53 5.74 -8.86
CA SER A 104 0.24 5.83 -10.30
C SER A 104 -1.23 5.65 -10.68
N CYS A 105 -2.13 5.50 -9.72
CA CYS A 105 -3.56 5.33 -10.02
C CYS A 105 -4.28 6.63 -10.37
N PHE A 106 -3.66 7.79 -10.15
CA PHE A 106 -4.23 9.09 -10.45
C PHE A 106 -3.53 9.73 -11.65
N ASN A 107 -4.26 9.89 -12.76
CA ASN A 107 -3.74 10.57 -13.94
C ASN A 107 -4.52 11.88 -14.14
N PRO A 108 -3.88 13.06 -14.03
CA PRO A 108 -4.55 14.34 -14.26
C PRO A 108 -5.20 14.36 -15.66
N GLY A 109 -6.53 14.47 -15.71
CA GLY A 109 -7.31 14.47 -16.94
C GLY A 109 -7.88 13.12 -17.37
N ASN A 110 -7.53 12.02 -16.72
CA ASN A 110 -8.14 10.72 -16.93
C ASN A 110 -8.96 10.27 -15.71
N LYS A 111 -9.89 9.33 -15.95
CA LYS A 111 -10.61 8.68 -14.87
C LYS A 111 -9.62 7.92 -13.99
N PHE A 112 -9.86 7.94 -12.68
CA PHE A 112 -9.23 7.06 -11.72
C PHE A 112 -9.35 5.60 -12.20
N ASP A 113 -8.22 4.91 -12.38
CA ASP A 113 -8.16 3.49 -12.70
C ASP A 113 -7.34 2.76 -11.63
N PRO A 114 -7.99 2.04 -10.70
CA PRO A 114 -7.32 1.29 -9.65
C PRO A 114 -6.78 -0.06 -10.12
N ALA A 115 -6.90 -0.40 -11.39
CA ALA A 115 -6.53 -1.71 -11.90
C ALA A 115 -5.01 -1.87 -12.00
N HIS A 116 -4.44 -2.76 -11.20
CA HIS A 116 -3.03 -3.12 -11.27
C HIS A 116 -2.69 -3.82 -12.59
N TYR A 117 -1.56 -3.45 -13.20
CA TYR A 117 -1.06 -4.09 -14.40
C TYR A 117 -0.76 -5.58 -14.16
N LEU A 118 -0.03 -5.91 -13.10
CA LEU A 118 0.21 -7.29 -12.69
C LEU A 118 -0.86 -7.77 -11.71
N ARG A 119 -1.37 -8.96 -11.97
CA ARG A 119 -2.41 -9.62 -11.18
C ARG A 119 -1.84 -10.34 -9.97
N ILE A 120 -2.67 -10.54 -8.95
CA ILE A 120 -2.46 -11.50 -7.86
C ILE A 120 -3.69 -12.37 -7.77
N GLY A 121 -3.54 -13.70 -7.82
CA GLY A 121 -4.66 -14.63 -7.79
C GLY A 121 -5.68 -14.40 -8.92
N GLY A 122 -5.25 -13.83 -10.06
CA GLY A 122 -6.10 -13.46 -11.18
C GLY A 122 -6.79 -12.08 -11.07
N LYS A 123 -6.71 -11.40 -9.94
CA LYS A 123 -7.31 -10.09 -9.69
C LYS A 123 -6.38 -8.95 -10.13
N THR A 124 -6.96 -7.88 -10.65
CA THR A 124 -6.30 -6.58 -10.92
C THR A 124 -6.82 -5.47 -10.03
N VAL A 125 -8.01 -5.65 -9.46
CA VAL A 125 -8.67 -4.75 -8.51
C VAL A 125 -9.10 -5.56 -7.28
N ASP A 126 -9.41 -4.87 -6.19
CA ASP A 126 -9.90 -5.49 -4.95
C ASP A 126 -8.95 -6.59 -4.42
N ILE A 127 -7.64 -6.38 -4.60
CA ILE A 127 -6.62 -7.24 -4.03
C ILE A 127 -6.56 -6.93 -2.53
N GLY A 128 -6.98 -7.90 -1.71
CA GLY A 128 -7.06 -7.75 -0.27
C GLY A 128 -5.95 -8.50 0.47
N TYR A 129 -6.00 -8.42 1.80
CA TYR A 129 -5.04 -9.08 2.69
C TYR A 129 -4.92 -10.59 2.45
N GLU A 130 -6.05 -11.29 2.33
CA GLU A 130 -6.05 -12.75 2.10
C GLU A 130 -5.39 -13.13 0.78
N ASP A 131 -5.59 -12.31 -0.28
CA ASP A 131 -4.93 -12.53 -1.56
C ASP A 131 -3.39 -12.44 -1.43
N LEU A 132 -2.91 -11.47 -0.65
CA LEU A 132 -1.48 -11.30 -0.37
C LEU A 132 -0.93 -12.43 0.49
N VAL A 133 -1.68 -12.86 1.52
CA VAL A 133 -1.29 -13.99 2.39
C VAL A 133 -1.22 -15.28 1.59
N GLU A 134 -2.24 -15.57 0.76
CA GLU A 134 -2.26 -16.76 -0.09
C GLU A 134 -1.12 -16.73 -1.11
N PHE A 135 -0.87 -15.59 -1.73
CA PHE A 135 0.26 -15.39 -2.63
C PHE A 135 1.59 -15.66 -1.92
N GLY A 136 1.80 -15.13 -0.71
CA GLY A 136 2.99 -15.39 0.09
C GLY A 136 3.16 -16.88 0.42
N ARG A 137 2.09 -17.55 0.86
CA ARG A 137 2.09 -18.99 1.17
C ARG A 137 2.41 -19.84 -0.06
N LYS A 138 1.82 -19.52 -1.21
CA LYS A 138 2.05 -20.21 -2.48
C LYS A 138 3.54 -20.28 -2.85
N PHE A 139 4.29 -19.23 -2.53
CA PHE A 139 5.73 -19.15 -2.81
C PHE A 139 6.60 -19.39 -1.59
N SER A 140 6.06 -20.01 -0.54
CA SER A 140 6.77 -20.41 0.68
C SER A 140 7.46 -19.24 1.39
N ILE A 141 6.82 -18.06 1.39
CA ILE A 141 7.29 -16.92 2.17
C ILE A 141 7.02 -17.21 3.66
N THR A 142 8.05 -17.10 4.47
CA THR A 142 7.93 -17.24 5.92
C THR A 142 7.28 -15.99 6.49
N ASN A 143 6.24 -16.16 7.33
CA ASN A 143 5.54 -15.06 7.99
C ASN A 143 5.06 -13.94 7.03
N PRO A 144 4.31 -14.25 5.96
CA PRO A 144 3.85 -13.23 5.02
C PRO A 144 3.03 -12.13 5.73
N ASN A 145 2.33 -12.47 6.82
CA ASN A 145 1.56 -11.52 7.63
C ASN A 145 2.43 -10.40 8.21
N GLU A 146 3.61 -10.73 8.75
CA GLU A 146 4.55 -9.76 9.32
C GLU A 146 5.11 -8.81 8.24
N ILE A 147 5.37 -9.34 7.05
CA ILE A 147 5.85 -8.54 5.93
C ILE A 147 4.75 -7.59 5.44
N ILE A 148 3.51 -8.07 5.33
CA ILE A 148 2.36 -7.22 4.97
C ILE A 148 2.18 -6.12 6.00
N GLN A 149 2.18 -6.47 7.29
CA GLN A 149 2.04 -5.52 8.38
C GLN A 149 3.13 -4.44 8.36
N SER A 150 4.41 -4.84 8.35
CA SER A 150 5.53 -3.89 8.36
C SER A 150 5.54 -2.99 7.13
N THR A 151 5.09 -3.50 5.97
CA THR A 151 4.97 -2.70 4.76
C THR A 151 3.82 -1.70 4.87
N ALA A 152 2.70 -2.11 5.44
CA ALA A 152 1.56 -1.24 5.68
C ALA A 152 1.90 -0.11 6.67
N GLU A 153 2.62 -0.42 7.76
CA GLU A 153 3.14 0.59 8.69
C GLU A 153 4.09 1.59 8.01
N CYS A 154 4.88 1.13 7.05
CA CYS A 154 5.73 2.01 6.25
C CYS A 154 4.91 2.94 5.34
N VAL A 155 3.90 2.42 4.64
CA VAL A 155 3.02 3.22 3.77
C VAL A 155 2.24 4.26 4.58
N ALA A 156 1.85 3.93 5.83
CA ALA A 156 1.19 4.87 6.74
C ALA A 156 2.07 6.08 7.13
N GLN A 157 3.39 6.03 6.91
CA GLN A 157 4.30 7.16 7.12
C GLN A 157 4.38 8.10 5.89
N PHE A 158 3.50 7.95 4.92
CA PHE A 158 3.55 8.73 3.68
C PHE A 158 3.50 10.25 3.94
N ARG A 159 2.52 10.74 4.73
CA ARG A 159 2.33 12.18 4.97
C ARG A 159 3.58 12.86 5.53
N PRO A 160 4.15 12.43 6.68
CA PRO A 160 5.35 13.06 7.21
C PRO A 160 6.52 13.00 6.22
N ALA A 161 6.71 11.90 5.51
CA ALA A 161 7.78 11.78 4.52
C ALA A 161 7.56 12.73 3.31
N ALA A 162 6.33 12.83 2.82
CA ALA A 162 5.98 13.72 1.71
C ALA A 162 6.12 15.20 2.09
N GLN A 163 5.74 15.57 3.32
CA GLN A 163 5.90 16.94 3.83
C GLN A 163 7.38 17.31 3.99
N GLU A 164 8.21 16.39 4.46
CA GLU A 164 9.64 16.60 4.64
C GLU A 164 10.35 16.97 3.33
N ILE A 165 9.94 16.37 2.21
CA ILE A 165 10.50 16.62 0.88
C ILE A 165 9.74 17.70 0.09
N GLY A 166 8.76 18.39 0.72
CA GLY A 166 8.07 19.53 0.13
C GLY A 166 7.01 19.19 -0.92
N VAL A 167 6.41 17.99 -0.89
CA VAL A 167 5.28 17.66 -1.76
C VAL A 167 4.11 18.61 -1.46
N ASP A 168 3.45 19.11 -2.50
CA ASP A 168 2.30 20.01 -2.36
C ASP A 168 1.17 19.34 -1.56
N SER A 169 0.57 20.08 -0.63
CA SER A 169 -0.43 19.57 0.30
C SER A 169 -1.66 19.00 -0.40
N TYR A 170 -2.06 19.56 -1.54
CA TYR A 170 -3.17 19.05 -2.35
C TYR A 170 -2.92 17.59 -2.78
N TRP A 171 -1.68 17.28 -3.25
CA TRP A 171 -1.35 15.93 -3.65
C TRP A 171 -1.22 14.98 -2.46
N ILE A 172 -0.67 15.45 -1.33
CA ILE A 172 -0.61 14.67 -0.09
C ILE A 172 -2.03 14.25 0.33
N ASP A 173 -2.95 15.21 0.37
CA ASP A 173 -4.32 14.95 0.80
C ASP A 173 -5.05 13.98 -0.16
N LYS A 174 -4.85 14.15 -1.48
CA LYS A 174 -5.43 13.24 -2.48
C LYS A 174 -4.91 11.81 -2.39
N ILE A 175 -3.63 11.63 -2.18
CA ILE A 175 -3.02 10.31 -2.03
C ILE A 175 -3.48 9.64 -0.74
N GLU A 176 -3.53 10.37 0.37
CA GLU A 176 -4.02 9.82 1.64
C GLU A 176 -5.51 9.51 1.63
N GLU A 177 -6.33 10.33 0.97
CA GLU A 177 -7.74 10.03 0.75
C GLU A 177 -7.89 8.65 0.10
N HIS A 178 -7.07 8.36 -0.92
CA HIS A 178 -7.06 7.07 -1.57
C HIS A 178 -6.56 5.93 -0.66
N PHE A 179 -5.51 6.15 0.12
CA PHE A 179 -5.05 5.16 1.10
C PHE A 179 -6.12 4.87 2.17
N ALA A 180 -6.88 5.88 2.58
CA ALA A 180 -8.01 5.70 3.50
C ALA A 180 -9.13 4.85 2.89
N GLU A 181 -9.40 4.97 1.59
CA GLU A 181 -10.36 4.13 0.87
C GLU A 181 -9.89 2.66 0.76
N MET A 182 -8.59 2.46 0.58
CA MET A 182 -8.01 1.11 0.53
C MET A 182 -7.93 0.44 1.90
N SER A 183 -7.80 1.21 2.97
CA SER A 183 -7.64 0.74 4.34
C SER A 183 -8.72 -0.28 4.78
N PRO A 184 -10.03 -0.06 4.58
CA PRO A 184 -11.06 -1.02 4.96
C PRO A 184 -10.95 -2.38 4.25
N LYS A 185 -10.37 -2.43 3.06
CA LYS A 185 -10.16 -3.68 2.31
C LYS A 185 -9.03 -4.52 2.89
N MET A 186 -8.08 -3.86 3.57
CA MET A 186 -6.92 -4.52 4.19
C MET A 186 -7.12 -4.82 5.68
N LEU A 187 -7.80 -3.94 6.41
CA LEU A 187 -7.93 -4.00 7.86
C LEU A 187 -8.86 -5.08 8.42
N PRO A 188 -10.01 -5.43 7.80
CA PRO A 188 -10.90 -6.46 8.36
C PRO A 188 -10.24 -7.83 8.50
N MET A 189 -9.07 -8.00 7.92
CA MET A 189 -8.38 -9.27 7.78
C MET A 189 -7.11 -9.38 8.62
N LEU A 190 -6.67 -8.27 9.25
CA LEU A 190 -5.46 -8.23 10.09
C LEU A 190 -5.75 -8.68 11.54
N ASN A 191 -6.27 -9.91 11.72
CA ASN A 191 -6.49 -10.50 13.03
C ASN A 191 -5.22 -10.45 13.88
N GLY A 192 -5.26 -9.66 14.97
CA GLY A 192 -4.17 -9.56 15.95
C GLY A 192 -3.07 -8.56 15.61
N TYR A 193 -3.16 -7.83 14.50
CA TYR A 193 -2.20 -6.79 14.12
C TYR A 193 -2.68 -5.38 14.46
N LYS A 194 -1.74 -4.48 14.72
CA LYS A 194 -2.07 -3.04 14.82
C LYS A 194 -2.55 -2.58 13.44
N PRO A 195 -3.77 -2.06 13.35
CA PRO A 195 -4.31 -1.57 12.09
C PRO A 195 -3.55 -0.34 11.60
N LEU A 196 -3.56 -0.09 10.29
CA LEU A 196 -3.08 1.16 9.72
C LEU A 196 -3.80 2.32 10.39
N SER A 197 -3.06 3.27 10.93
CA SER A 197 -3.64 4.52 11.40
C SER A 197 -3.55 5.55 10.29
N PHE A 198 -4.65 6.22 10.00
CA PHE A 198 -4.71 7.31 9.04
C PHE A 198 -5.17 8.58 9.74
N ASP A 199 -4.50 9.66 9.40
CA ASP A 199 -4.89 11.00 9.81
C ASP A 199 -5.41 11.74 8.58
N TYR A 200 -6.52 12.45 8.71
CA TYR A 200 -7.07 13.28 7.63
C TYR A 200 -7.94 14.43 8.17
N ILE A 201 -8.19 15.40 7.32
CA ILE A 201 -9.05 16.56 7.64
C ILE A 201 -10.28 16.51 6.74
N ILE A 202 -11.45 16.70 7.34
CA ILE A 202 -12.70 16.89 6.62
C ILE A 202 -12.89 18.40 6.44
N GLU A 203 -12.51 18.92 5.29
CA GLU A 203 -12.45 20.36 5.02
C GLU A 203 -13.79 21.08 5.21
N GLU A 204 -14.91 20.50 4.77
CA GLU A 204 -16.22 21.11 4.88
C GLU A 204 -16.68 21.39 6.33
N LYS A 205 -16.04 20.79 7.33
CA LYS A 205 -16.45 20.86 8.73
C LYS A 205 -15.32 21.14 9.72
N GLY A 206 -14.09 21.30 9.25
CA GLY A 206 -12.95 21.50 10.12
C GLY A 206 -12.73 20.37 11.12
N ILE A 207 -13.14 19.13 10.79
CA ILE A 207 -12.92 17.97 11.66
C ILE A 207 -11.59 17.35 11.28
N ILE A 208 -10.69 17.34 12.25
CA ILE A 208 -9.39 16.66 12.14
C ILE A 208 -9.59 15.25 12.69
N VAL A 209 -9.37 14.24 11.83
CA VAL A 209 -9.37 12.83 12.22
C VAL A 209 -7.92 12.38 12.36
N LYS A 210 -7.56 11.85 13.53
CA LYS A 210 -6.24 11.29 13.82
C LYS A 210 -6.35 9.88 14.34
N ASN A 211 -5.28 9.11 14.19
CA ASN A 211 -5.17 7.76 14.75
C ASN A 211 -6.35 6.86 14.33
N LEU A 212 -6.89 7.07 13.10
CA LEU A 212 -7.96 6.22 12.59
C LEU A 212 -7.45 4.80 12.40
N HIS A 213 -8.09 3.85 13.07
CA HIS A 213 -7.74 2.45 12.91
C HIS A 213 -8.93 1.51 13.13
N TRP A 214 -8.86 0.33 12.53
CA TRP A 214 -9.84 -0.73 12.66
C TRP A 214 -9.27 -1.92 13.40
N THR A 215 -10.08 -2.57 14.21
CA THR A 215 -9.71 -3.80 14.94
C THR A 215 -10.82 -4.82 14.81
N GLU A 216 -10.50 -6.05 14.41
CA GLU A 216 -11.46 -7.15 14.52
C GLU A 216 -11.52 -7.64 15.96
N MET A 217 -12.73 -7.83 16.47
CA MET A 217 -12.99 -8.37 17.79
C MET A 217 -13.18 -9.90 17.70
N GLY A 218 -12.85 -10.62 18.78
CA GLY A 218 -12.90 -12.08 18.83
C GLY A 218 -14.25 -12.73 18.48
N ASN A 219 -15.33 -11.93 18.37
CA ASN A 219 -16.65 -12.35 17.94
C ASN A 219 -16.93 -12.06 16.45
N GLY A 220 -15.93 -11.57 15.70
CA GLY A 220 -16.05 -11.16 14.31
C GLY A 220 -16.75 -9.81 14.09
N ALA A 221 -16.95 -9.02 15.14
CA ALA A 221 -17.34 -7.63 15.03
C ALA A 221 -16.13 -6.76 14.69
N MET A 222 -16.34 -5.65 13.99
CA MET A 222 -15.30 -4.68 13.66
C MET A 222 -15.41 -3.45 14.57
N ARG A 223 -14.28 -2.95 15.03
CA ARG A 223 -14.20 -1.73 15.81
C ARG A 223 -13.35 -0.70 15.07
N LEU A 224 -13.92 0.48 14.87
CA LEU A 224 -13.23 1.67 14.42
C LEU A 224 -12.86 2.50 15.66
N GLU A 225 -11.62 2.89 15.75
CA GLU A 225 -11.13 3.85 16.76
C GLU A 225 -10.42 5.01 16.06
N ALA A 226 -10.62 6.22 16.56
CA ALA A 226 -10.03 7.45 16.03
C ALA A 226 -9.98 8.54 17.09
N GLU A 227 -9.32 9.64 16.80
CA GLU A 227 -9.45 10.91 17.50
C GLU A 227 -10.11 11.93 16.56
N LEU A 228 -11.21 12.51 17.00
CA LEU A 228 -11.90 13.58 16.28
C LEU A 228 -11.65 14.91 17.01
N ASN A 229 -10.87 15.80 16.41
CA ASN A 229 -10.46 17.06 17.04
C ASN A 229 -9.85 16.85 18.44
N GLY A 230 -9.01 15.82 18.61
CA GLY A 230 -8.40 15.46 19.89
C GLY A 230 -9.33 14.72 20.86
N THR A 231 -10.57 14.41 20.49
CA THR A 231 -11.52 13.66 21.31
C THR A 231 -11.55 12.20 20.86
N PRO A 232 -11.32 11.22 21.76
CA PRO A 232 -11.40 9.81 21.42
C PRO A 232 -12.77 9.42 20.85
N PHE A 233 -12.77 8.76 19.71
CA PHE A 233 -13.95 8.27 19.03
C PHE A 233 -13.87 6.76 18.85
N ARG A 234 -14.99 6.07 18.99
CA ARG A 234 -15.10 4.62 18.81
C ARG A 234 -16.42 4.25 18.18
N ALA A 235 -16.40 3.38 17.17
CA ALA A 235 -17.59 2.77 16.58
C ALA A 235 -17.40 1.26 16.45
N THR A 236 -18.42 0.48 16.84
CA THR A 236 -18.38 -0.99 16.76
C THR A 236 -19.48 -1.47 15.83
N PHE A 237 -19.10 -2.22 14.81
CA PHE A 237 -19.99 -2.78 13.78
C PHE A 237 -20.21 -4.26 14.05
N ALA A 238 -21.44 -4.71 14.08
CA ALA A 238 -21.76 -6.13 14.25
C ALA A 238 -21.40 -6.93 12.98
N LYS A 239 -21.01 -8.20 13.16
CA LYS A 239 -20.63 -9.12 12.06
C LYS A 239 -21.61 -9.14 10.88
N LYS A 240 -22.90 -8.96 11.14
CA LYS A 240 -23.98 -9.05 10.12
C LYS A 240 -24.44 -7.69 9.57
N SER A 241 -24.00 -6.56 10.14
CA SER A 241 -24.42 -5.23 9.70
C SER A 241 -23.17 -4.38 9.46
N LYS A 242 -22.84 -4.23 8.17
CA LYS A 242 -21.69 -3.42 7.75
C LYS A 242 -22.04 -1.96 7.50
N GLU A 243 -23.32 -1.60 7.50
CA GLU A 243 -23.77 -0.26 7.12
C GLU A 243 -23.79 0.74 8.28
N TYR A 244 -24.11 0.27 9.49
CA TYR A 244 -24.18 1.13 10.68
C TYR A 244 -23.56 0.48 11.90
N PRO A 245 -22.85 1.25 12.76
CA PRO A 245 -22.29 0.71 13.98
C PRO A 245 -23.40 0.35 14.98
N ALA A 246 -23.23 -0.78 15.67
CA ALA A 246 -24.10 -1.19 16.75
C ALA A 246 -23.93 -0.30 18.00
N ILE A 247 -22.70 0.20 18.20
CA ILE A 247 -22.33 1.10 19.29
C ILE A 247 -21.37 2.16 18.76
N MET A 248 -21.60 3.42 19.14
CA MET A 248 -20.77 4.56 18.78
C MET A 248 -20.58 5.45 20.00
N GLU A 249 -19.33 5.81 20.25
CA GLU A 249 -18.94 6.61 21.42
C GLU A 249 -18.03 7.75 20.97
N ASN A 250 -18.26 8.94 21.52
CA ASN A 250 -17.40 10.10 21.35
C ASN A 250 -17.03 10.65 22.72
N GLY A 251 -15.73 10.70 23.03
CA GLY A 251 -15.25 11.08 24.36
C GLY A 251 -15.76 10.17 25.49
N GLY A 252 -16.00 8.87 25.20
CA GLY A 252 -16.55 7.91 26.17
C GLY A 252 -18.07 8.01 26.37
N ILE A 253 -18.75 8.92 25.69
CA ILE A 253 -20.21 9.09 25.76
C ILE A 253 -20.87 8.36 24.60
N LYS A 254 -21.78 7.43 24.93
CA LYS A 254 -22.55 6.69 23.94
C LYS A 254 -23.48 7.62 23.14
N MET A 255 -23.38 7.56 21.83
CA MET A 255 -24.18 8.42 20.94
C MET A 255 -25.57 7.85 20.70
N PRO A 256 -26.64 8.68 20.68
CA PRO A 256 -27.97 8.27 20.25
C PRO A 256 -27.96 7.78 18.80
N PHE A 257 -28.81 6.79 18.47
CA PHE A 257 -28.83 6.14 17.14
C PHE A 257 -29.00 7.14 15.98
N GLU A 258 -29.85 8.13 16.12
CA GLU A 258 -30.07 9.19 15.10
C GLU A 258 -28.78 9.96 14.78
N LYS A 259 -27.98 10.28 15.82
CA LYS A 259 -26.68 10.94 15.62
C LYS A 259 -25.63 9.98 15.07
N GLN A 260 -25.71 8.69 15.40
CA GLN A 260 -24.79 7.67 14.84
C GLN A 260 -24.92 7.60 13.32
N LYS A 261 -26.17 7.58 12.82
CA LYS A 261 -26.45 7.57 11.38
C LYS A 261 -25.84 8.79 10.68
N GLU A 262 -26.06 9.99 11.24
CA GLU A 262 -25.49 11.22 10.71
C GLU A 262 -23.95 11.20 10.65
N TYR A 263 -23.29 10.68 11.69
CA TYR A 263 -21.83 10.59 11.74
C TYR A 263 -21.28 9.56 10.74
N VAL A 264 -21.91 8.40 10.62
CA VAL A 264 -21.49 7.36 9.67
C VAL A 264 -21.66 7.85 8.25
N GLU A 265 -22.82 8.42 7.90
CA GLU A 265 -23.11 8.92 6.56
C GLU A 265 -22.19 10.07 6.15
N ARG A 266 -21.81 10.92 7.09
CA ARG A 266 -21.02 12.12 6.80
C ARG A 266 -19.51 11.95 6.91
N LEU A 267 -19.03 11.07 7.78
CA LEU A 267 -17.62 10.93 8.07
C LEU A 267 -16.99 9.66 7.48
N PHE A 268 -17.76 8.60 7.36
CA PHE A 268 -17.22 7.28 7.07
C PHE A 268 -17.84 6.60 5.84
N LEU A 269 -19.16 6.77 5.58
CA LEU A 269 -19.85 6.11 4.45
C LEU A 269 -19.27 6.46 3.08
N PRO A 270 -18.93 7.70 2.75
CA PRO A 270 -18.31 8.01 1.46
C PRO A 270 -16.99 7.27 1.21
N ARG A 271 -16.40 6.73 2.28
CA ARG A 271 -15.11 6.03 2.28
C ARG A 271 -15.23 4.53 2.54
N MET A 272 -16.43 4.06 2.91
CA MET A 272 -16.72 2.63 3.14
C MET A 272 -17.46 1.98 1.97
N THR A 273 -18.07 2.77 1.09
CA THR A 273 -18.95 2.30 0.00
C THR A 273 -18.40 2.54 -1.41
N SER A 274 -17.23 3.19 -1.53
CA SER A 274 -16.56 3.48 -2.82
C SER A 274 -15.39 2.48 -3.07
#